data_ae23d8b73b36f8daa602125901886095
#
_entry.id   ae23d8b73b36f8daa602125901886095
#
_cell.length_a   1.000
_cell.length_b   1.000
_cell.length_c   1.000
_cell.angle_alpha   90.00
_cell.angle_beta   90.00
_cell.angle_gamma   90.00
#
_symmetry.space_group_name_H-M   'P 1'
#
loop_
_entity.id
_entity.type
_entity.pdbx_description
1 polymer ?
#
loop_
_entity_poly.entity_id
_entity_poly.type
_entity_poly.pdbx_seq_one_letter_code
_entity_poly.pdbx_strand_id
1 'polypeptide(L)'
;LLCGSFGTLTVLTEVAVKVLPKQGSNKTLVIENPHLKKALEYLNISLSSSSDPSGAVFYPENFRNNFTFNDLTINGPITAIRIEGSPGSIDHRITSLCNELKIKKDEIAILEPEQSNIFWENTRGLKVFSNLKGNLFKIVVPGTNTFDVLSKIKKFDVKYFIDWGGSLIWTQIDKIDAKSLKEIREIIKNAEGYLTVIKI
;
A
#
# COMPACT_ATOMS: atom_id res chain seq x y z
N LEU A 1 12.76 17.36 -7.46
CA LEU A 1 12.17 17.83 -8.74
C LEU A 1 12.57 16.96 -9.94
N LEU A 2 13.82 16.43 -10.00
CA LEU A 2 14.28 15.62 -11.15
C LEU A 2 13.72 14.18 -11.10
N CYS A 3 13.60 13.60 -9.91
CA CYS A 3 13.00 12.27 -9.75
C CYS A 3 11.53 12.30 -10.13
N GLY A 4 11.11 11.40 -11.02
CA GLY A 4 9.74 11.32 -11.52
C GLY A 4 9.41 12.27 -12.68
N SER A 5 10.38 12.99 -13.23
CA SER A 5 10.18 13.90 -14.39
C SER A 5 10.07 13.18 -15.74
N PHE A 6 10.23 11.87 -15.78
CA PHE A 6 10.18 11.06 -17.01
C PHE A 6 11.13 11.57 -18.12
N GLY A 7 12.26 12.15 -17.74
CA GLY A 7 13.23 12.70 -18.70
C GLY A 7 12.81 14.05 -19.34
N THR A 8 11.73 14.68 -18.86
CA THR A 8 11.23 15.93 -19.45
C THR A 8 12.00 17.18 -19.01
N LEU A 9 12.73 17.10 -17.89
CA LEU A 9 13.44 18.25 -17.32
C LEU A 9 14.94 18.24 -17.62
N THR A 10 15.57 17.06 -17.63
CA THR A 10 17.02 16.96 -17.84
C THR A 10 17.44 15.52 -18.14
N VAL A 11 18.69 15.37 -18.58
CA VAL A 11 19.42 14.10 -18.65
C VAL A 11 20.47 14.11 -17.54
N LEU A 12 20.46 13.08 -16.69
CA LEU A 12 21.42 12.92 -15.61
C LEU A 12 22.59 12.06 -16.10
N THR A 13 23.81 12.56 -16.03
CA THR A 13 25.02 11.82 -16.38
C THR A 13 25.73 11.25 -15.16
N GLU A 14 25.59 11.89 -14.01
CA GLU A 14 26.16 11.45 -12.74
C GLU A 14 25.29 11.91 -11.59
N VAL A 15 25.15 11.07 -10.56
CA VAL A 15 24.36 11.37 -9.36
C VAL A 15 25.11 10.91 -8.12
N ALA A 16 25.30 11.81 -7.18
CA ALA A 16 25.75 11.49 -5.82
C ALA A 16 24.58 11.51 -4.86
N VAL A 17 24.32 10.38 -4.18
CA VAL A 17 23.22 10.25 -3.22
C VAL A 17 23.74 9.89 -1.84
N LYS A 18 23.20 10.53 -0.81
CA LYS A 18 23.39 10.11 0.57
C LYS A 18 22.48 8.92 0.85
N VAL A 19 23.04 7.82 1.30
CA VAL A 19 22.30 6.62 1.69
C VAL A 19 22.28 6.48 3.21
N LEU A 20 21.22 5.87 3.73
CA LEU A 20 21.15 5.45 5.11
C LEU A 20 21.68 4.01 5.24
N PRO A 21 22.26 3.63 6.39
CA PRO A 21 22.64 2.24 6.64
C PRO A 21 21.43 1.32 6.50
N LYS A 22 21.67 0.11 5.95
CA LYS A 22 20.63 -0.92 5.92
C LYS A 22 20.22 -1.25 7.35
N GLN A 23 18.90 -1.31 7.59
CA GLN A 23 18.36 -1.67 8.89
C GLN A 23 18.74 -3.11 9.26
N GLY A 24 18.98 -3.35 10.55
CA GLY A 24 19.44 -4.67 11.03
C GLY A 24 18.38 -5.77 10.91
N SER A 25 17.12 -5.41 11.03
CA SER A 25 15.98 -6.35 10.92
C SER A 25 14.69 -5.60 10.56
N ASN A 26 13.65 -6.37 10.26
CA ASN A 26 12.29 -5.85 10.06
C ASN A 26 11.25 -6.90 10.46
N LYS A 27 10.06 -6.45 10.84
CA LYS A 27 8.86 -7.28 10.99
C LYS A 27 7.67 -6.55 10.41
N THR A 28 6.66 -7.32 9.99
CA THR A 28 5.40 -6.75 9.51
C THR A 28 4.25 -7.19 10.40
N LEU A 29 3.58 -6.18 10.98
CA LEU A 29 2.32 -6.35 11.67
C LEU A 29 1.21 -6.50 10.63
N VAL A 30 0.47 -7.60 10.67
CA VAL A 30 -0.68 -7.87 9.80
C VAL A 30 -1.95 -7.85 10.63
N ILE A 31 -2.91 -7.04 10.25
CA ILE A 31 -4.20 -6.88 10.91
C ILE A 31 -5.28 -7.31 9.92
N GLU A 32 -6.11 -8.26 10.28
CA GLU A 32 -7.30 -8.61 9.51
C GLU A 32 -8.35 -7.52 9.69
N ASN A 33 -8.76 -6.92 8.60
CA ASN A 33 -9.67 -5.78 8.65
C ASN A 33 -10.72 -5.85 7.53
N PRO A 34 -11.96 -6.15 7.87
CA PRO A 34 -13.03 -6.30 6.88
C PRO A 34 -13.49 -4.99 6.25
N HIS A 35 -13.19 -3.82 6.83
CA HIS A 35 -13.74 -2.54 6.39
C HIS A 35 -12.68 -1.55 5.92
N LEU A 36 -12.80 -1.06 4.67
CA LEU A 36 -11.93 -0.05 4.09
C LEU A 36 -11.74 1.19 4.98
N LYS A 37 -12.82 1.70 5.56
CA LYS A 37 -12.74 2.89 6.43
C LYS A 37 -11.85 2.66 7.65
N LYS A 38 -11.94 1.49 8.26
CA LYS A 38 -11.11 1.10 9.41
C LYS A 38 -9.66 0.88 9.01
N ALA A 39 -9.43 0.29 7.83
CA ALA A 39 -8.09 0.13 7.27
C ALA A 39 -7.41 1.50 7.07
N LEU A 40 -8.10 2.47 6.47
CA LEU A 40 -7.57 3.82 6.28
C LEU A 40 -7.27 4.53 7.61
N GLU A 41 -8.11 4.31 8.64
CA GLU A 41 -7.84 4.79 10.00
C GLU A 41 -6.56 4.19 10.56
N TYR A 42 -6.36 2.88 10.43
CA TYR A 42 -5.13 2.20 10.87
C TYR A 42 -3.90 2.70 10.14
N LEU A 43 -3.97 2.87 8.81
CA LEU A 43 -2.87 3.43 8.01
C LEU A 43 -2.52 4.85 8.49
N ASN A 44 -3.51 5.70 8.71
CA ASN A 44 -3.30 7.08 9.13
C ASN A 44 -2.69 7.17 10.55
N ILE A 45 -3.24 6.42 11.51
CA ILE A 45 -2.69 6.35 12.88
C ILE A 45 -1.24 5.85 12.84
N SER A 46 -0.98 4.78 12.08
CA SER A 46 0.36 4.19 11.99
C SER A 46 1.40 5.18 11.48
N LEU A 47 1.10 5.94 10.42
CA LEU A 47 2.02 6.94 9.87
C LEU A 47 2.23 8.15 10.78
N SER A 48 1.27 8.43 11.67
CA SER A 48 1.36 9.52 12.64
C SER A 48 1.98 9.07 13.96
N SER A 49 2.23 7.77 14.13
CA SER A 49 2.71 7.17 15.37
C SER A 49 4.21 7.39 15.58
N SER A 50 4.64 7.33 16.85
CA SER A 50 6.05 7.30 17.21
C SER A 50 6.76 5.99 16.81
N SER A 51 6.00 5.02 16.32
CA SER A 51 6.54 3.73 15.85
C SER A 51 7.23 3.80 14.49
N ASP A 52 7.18 4.94 13.78
CA ASP A 52 7.92 5.25 12.56
C ASP A 52 7.93 4.07 11.55
N PRO A 53 6.77 3.65 11.01
CA PRO A 53 6.70 2.54 10.09
C PRO A 53 7.37 2.85 8.76
N SER A 54 8.08 1.89 8.19
CA SER A 54 8.75 2.00 6.89
C SER A 54 7.86 1.60 5.71
N GLY A 55 6.67 1.07 5.98
CA GLY A 55 5.67 0.71 4.97
C GLY A 55 4.31 0.48 5.60
N ALA A 56 3.24 0.88 4.91
CA ALA A 56 1.88 0.68 5.35
C ALA A 56 0.95 0.52 4.16
N VAL A 57 0.28 -0.66 4.06
CA VAL A 57 -0.52 -1.05 2.90
C VAL A 57 -1.83 -1.71 3.34
N PHE A 58 -2.87 -1.54 2.52
CA PHE A 58 -4.14 -2.25 2.68
C PHE A 58 -4.47 -3.03 1.42
N TYR A 59 -4.76 -4.32 1.59
CA TYR A 59 -5.29 -5.20 0.56
C TYR A 59 -6.74 -5.56 0.87
N PRO A 60 -7.69 -5.27 -0.03
CA PRO A 60 -9.08 -5.68 0.13
C PRO A 60 -9.29 -7.18 -0.17
N GLU A 61 -10.48 -7.68 0.08
CA GLU A 61 -10.84 -9.09 -0.06
C GLU A 61 -10.60 -9.67 -1.46
N ASN A 62 -10.56 -8.83 -2.50
CA ASN A 62 -10.31 -9.26 -3.88
C ASN A 62 -8.96 -9.97 -4.08
N PHE A 63 -8.06 -9.86 -3.12
CA PHE A 63 -6.74 -10.51 -3.10
C PHE A 63 -6.65 -11.63 -2.06
N ARG A 64 -7.78 -12.16 -1.62
CA ARG A 64 -7.84 -13.33 -0.73
C ARG A 64 -7.00 -14.48 -1.30
N ASN A 65 -6.26 -15.17 -0.44
CA ASN A 65 -5.34 -16.28 -0.77
C ASN A 65 -4.05 -15.89 -1.51
N ASN A 66 -3.77 -14.60 -1.71
CA ASN A 66 -2.50 -14.18 -2.33
C ASN A 66 -1.34 -14.09 -1.30
N PHE A 67 -1.63 -14.30 -0.01
CA PHE A 67 -0.66 -14.13 1.07
C PHE A 67 -0.52 -15.43 1.87
N THR A 68 0.11 -16.43 1.25
CA THR A 68 0.52 -17.66 1.94
C THR A 68 2.03 -17.64 2.13
N PHE A 69 2.48 -17.78 3.36
CA PHE A 69 3.89 -17.79 3.75
C PHE A 69 4.14 -19.04 4.59
N ASN A 70 4.73 -20.08 3.98
CA ASN A 70 4.95 -21.37 4.65
C ASN A 70 3.65 -21.84 5.35
N ASP A 71 3.63 -21.83 6.68
CA ASP A 71 2.50 -22.30 7.49
C ASP A 71 1.48 -21.19 7.83
N LEU A 72 1.75 -19.94 7.43
CA LEU A 72 0.87 -18.81 7.67
C LEU A 72 0.05 -18.46 6.43
N THR A 73 -1.24 -18.72 6.47
CA THR A 73 -2.20 -18.27 5.46
C THR A 73 -2.99 -17.09 6.02
N ILE A 74 -2.87 -15.94 5.38
CA ILE A 74 -3.62 -14.75 5.74
C ILE A 74 -4.87 -14.69 4.87
N ASN A 75 -6.03 -14.70 5.49
CA ASN A 75 -7.33 -14.71 4.82
C ASN A 75 -8.03 -13.35 4.96
N GLY A 76 -8.66 -12.92 3.88
CA GLY A 76 -9.50 -11.72 3.88
C GLY A 76 -8.75 -10.43 3.59
N PRO A 77 -9.41 -9.28 3.80
CA PRO A 77 -8.76 -7.98 3.70
C PRO A 77 -7.74 -7.81 4.82
N ILE A 78 -6.59 -7.23 4.50
CA ILE A 78 -5.50 -7.03 5.47
C ILE A 78 -4.97 -5.60 5.44
N THR A 79 -4.59 -5.11 6.61
CA THR A 79 -3.70 -3.96 6.75
C THR A 79 -2.35 -4.46 7.23
N ALA A 80 -1.29 -4.18 6.48
CA ALA A 80 0.07 -4.60 6.80
C ALA A 80 0.96 -3.38 7.04
N ILE A 81 1.69 -3.38 8.16
CA ILE A 81 2.52 -2.25 8.60
C ILE A 81 3.91 -2.79 8.92
N ARG A 82 4.95 -2.28 8.23
CA ARG A 82 6.33 -2.69 8.42
C ARG A 82 7.07 -1.79 9.40
N ILE A 83 7.74 -2.40 10.36
CA ILE A 83 8.67 -1.75 11.29
C ILE A 83 10.08 -2.27 11.01
N GLU A 84 11.03 -1.38 10.82
CA GLU A 84 12.45 -1.69 10.59
C GLU A 84 13.31 -1.09 11.70
N GLY A 85 14.41 -1.78 12.05
CA GLY A 85 15.34 -1.29 13.08
C GLY A 85 16.19 -2.40 13.68
N SER A 86 16.68 -2.20 14.92
CA SER A 86 17.30 -3.26 15.69
C SER A 86 16.25 -4.23 16.25
N PRO A 87 16.56 -5.51 16.41
CA PRO A 87 15.57 -6.52 16.86
C PRO A 87 14.83 -6.11 18.14
N GLY A 88 15.53 -5.67 19.18
CA GLY A 88 14.88 -5.27 20.43
C GLY A 88 14.00 -4.02 20.30
N SER A 89 14.34 -3.08 19.42
CA SER A 89 13.53 -1.91 19.15
C SER A 89 12.23 -2.23 18.42
N ILE A 90 12.25 -3.19 17.49
CA ILE A 90 11.09 -3.56 16.67
C ILE A 90 9.94 -4.06 17.54
N ASP A 91 10.20 -4.98 18.46
CA ASP A 91 9.16 -5.60 19.31
C ASP A 91 8.50 -4.57 20.23
N HIS A 92 9.29 -3.65 20.77
CA HIS A 92 8.75 -2.54 21.56
C HIS A 92 7.87 -1.61 20.71
N ARG A 93 8.32 -1.23 19.51
CA ARG A 93 7.58 -0.35 18.59
C ARG A 93 6.29 -1.02 18.09
N ILE A 94 6.29 -2.32 17.80
CA ILE A 94 5.07 -3.07 17.48
C ILE A 94 4.10 -3.03 18.65
N THR A 95 4.58 -3.23 19.88
CA THR A 95 3.74 -3.16 21.07
C THR A 95 3.13 -1.78 21.26
N SER A 96 3.92 -0.71 21.10
CA SER A 96 3.44 0.67 21.15
C SER A 96 2.37 0.93 20.09
N LEU A 97 2.64 0.50 18.84
CA LEU A 97 1.70 0.65 17.74
C LEU A 97 0.37 -0.08 17.99
N CYS A 98 0.39 -1.30 18.54
CA CYS A 98 -0.83 -2.02 18.89
C CYS A 98 -1.67 -1.25 19.92
N ASN A 99 -1.02 -0.62 20.90
CA ASN A 99 -1.71 0.21 21.90
C ASN A 99 -2.36 1.45 21.26
N GLU A 100 -1.64 2.15 20.36
CA GLU A 100 -2.16 3.30 19.62
C GLU A 100 -3.34 2.93 18.71
N LEU A 101 -3.25 1.77 18.05
CA LEU A 101 -4.31 1.22 17.21
C LEU A 101 -5.48 0.60 18.01
N LYS A 102 -5.31 0.43 19.33
CA LYS A 102 -6.27 -0.24 20.23
C LYS A 102 -6.59 -1.67 19.81
N ILE A 103 -5.57 -2.40 19.36
CA ILE A 103 -5.65 -3.79 18.90
C ILE A 103 -4.89 -4.67 19.89
N LYS A 104 -5.42 -5.83 20.21
CA LYS A 104 -4.75 -6.82 21.06
C LYS A 104 -3.74 -7.63 20.25
N LYS A 105 -2.71 -8.12 20.92
CA LYS A 105 -1.65 -8.92 20.26
C LYS A 105 -2.15 -10.25 19.66
N ASP A 106 -3.22 -10.80 20.19
CA ASP A 106 -3.87 -12.02 19.71
C ASP A 106 -4.77 -11.80 18.47
N GLU A 107 -5.04 -10.52 18.11
CA GLU A 107 -5.82 -10.14 16.94
C GLU A 107 -4.94 -9.83 15.72
N ILE A 108 -3.64 -10.10 15.80
CA ILE A 108 -2.67 -9.78 14.76
C ILE A 108 -1.79 -10.98 14.42
N ALA A 109 -1.30 -11.01 13.18
CA ALA A 109 -0.22 -11.88 12.76
C ALA A 109 1.07 -11.06 12.60
N ILE A 110 2.21 -11.67 12.90
CA ILE A 110 3.52 -11.06 12.71
C ILE A 110 4.25 -11.85 11.62
N LEU A 111 4.65 -11.15 10.57
CA LEU A 111 5.58 -11.69 9.60
C LEU A 111 7.00 -11.43 10.09
N GLU A 112 7.74 -12.48 10.32
CA GLU A 112 9.15 -12.45 10.68
C GLU A 112 10.00 -11.96 9.49
N PRO A 113 11.28 -11.60 9.66
CA PRO A 113 12.07 -10.88 8.65
C PRO A 113 12.03 -11.48 7.25
N GLU A 114 12.12 -12.79 7.11
CA GLU A 114 12.08 -13.47 5.81
C GLU A 114 10.73 -13.31 5.13
N GLN A 115 9.64 -13.61 5.84
CA GLN A 115 8.27 -13.49 5.35
C GLN A 115 7.94 -12.02 5.04
N SER A 116 8.36 -11.12 5.92
CA SER A 116 8.20 -9.67 5.74
C SER A 116 8.88 -9.18 4.46
N ASN A 117 10.12 -9.59 4.19
CA ASN A 117 10.83 -9.23 2.98
C ASN A 117 10.10 -9.73 1.72
N ILE A 118 9.67 -10.99 1.71
CA ILE A 118 8.91 -11.56 0.59
C ILE A 118 7.60 -10.81 0.36
N PHE A 119 6.88 -10.47 1.43
CA PHE A 119 5.64 -9.70 1.36
C PHE A 119 5.86 -8.34 0.67
N TRP A 120 6.86 -7.58 1.11
CA TRP A 120 7.13 -6.25 0.59
C TRP A 120 7.77 -6.25 -0.80
N GLU A 121 8.56 -7.27 -1.15
CA GLU A 121 9.00 -7.48 -2.53
C GLU A 121 7.83 -7.74 -3.48
N ASN A 122 6.88 -8.56 -3.08
CA ASN A 122 5.68 -8.85 -3.85
C ASN A 122 4.78 -7.61 -3.99
N THR A 123 4.65 -6.82 -2.93
CA THR A 123 3.92 -5.55 -2.93
C THR A 123 4.56 -4.55 -3.90
N ARG A 124 5.86 -4.32 -3.76
CA ARG A 124 6.63 -3.42 -4.63
C ARG A 124 6.63 -3.87 -6.09
N GLY A 125 6.71 -5.17 -6.32
CA GLY A 125 6.67 -5.78 -7.65
C GLY A 125 5.27 -5.89 -8.25
N LEU A 126 4.22 -5.42 -7.56
CA LEU A 126 2.81 -5.48 -7.99
C LEU A 126 2.37 -6.92 -8.36
N LYS A 127 2.93 -7.93 -7.68
CA LYS A 127 2.70 -9.34 -8.03
C LYS A 127 1.23 -9.75 -7.93
N VAL A 128 0.43 -9.09 -7.11
CA VAL A 128 -1.02 -9.33 -7.01
C VAL A 128 -1.77 -9.06 -8.33
N PHE A 129 -1.20 -8.27 -9.24
CA PHE A 129 -1.74 -7.99 -10.56
C PHE A 129 -1.10 -8.82 -11.68
N SER A 130 -0.09 -9.64 -11.42
CA SER A 130 0.68 -10.35 -12.46
C SER A 130 -0.16 -11.29 -13.33
N ASN A 131 -1.17 -11.92 -12.75
CA ASN A 131 -2.08 -12.85 -13.42
C ASN A 131 -3.37 -12.19 -13.93
N LEU A 132 -3.53 -10.89 -13.72
CA LEU A 132 -4.72 -10.15 -14.14
C LEU A 132 -4.50 -9.56 -15.54
N LYS A 133 -5.52 -9.64 -16.35
CA LYS A 133 -5.57 -8.98 -17.67
C LYS A 133 -6.10 -7.56 -17.49
N GLY A 134 -5.81 -6.69 -18.47
CA GLY A 134 -6.37 -5.35 -18.52
C GLY A 134 -5.40 -4.25 -18.12
N ASN A 135 -5.95 -3.08 -17.89
CA ASN A 135 -5.20 -1.84 -17.73
C ASN A 135 -4.81 -1.63 -16.25
N LEU A 136 -3.54 -1.28 -16.03
CA LEU A 136 -3.01 -0.97 -14.70
C LEU A 136 -2.80 0.54 -14.56
N PHE A 137 -3.35 1.10 -13.49
CA PHE A 137 -3.28 2.51 -13.18
C PHE A 137 -2.65 2.76 -11.81
N LYS A 138 -1.92 3.84 -11.72
CA LYS A 138 -1.45 4.44 -10.47
C LYS A 138 -2.27 5.70 -10.21
N ILE A 139 -2.99 5.73 -9.10
CA ILE A 139 -3.79 6.87 -8.66
C ILE A 139 -3.16 7.43 -7.39
N VAL A 140 -2.91 8.72 -7.36
CA VAL A 140 -2.42 9.41 -6.16
C VAL A 140 -3.42 10.50 -5.80
N VAL A 141 -3.89 10.47 -4.55
CA VAL A 141 -4.84 11.43 -3.98
C VAL A 141 -4.44 11.73 -2.54
N PRO A 142 -4.87 12.87 -1.96
CA PRO A 142 -4.79 13.05 -0.52
C PRO A 142 -5.47 11.89 0.22
N GLY A 143 -4.82 11.32 1.24
CA GLY A 143 -5.32 10.13 1.94
C GLY A 143 -6.74 10.31 2.51
N THR A 144 -7.12 11.54 2.87
CA THR A 144 -8.48 11.90 3.29
C THR A 144 -9.54 11.67 2.22
N ASN A 145 -9.17 11.74 0.94
CA ASN A 145 -10.09 11.63 -0.19
C ASN A 145 -10.17 10.19 -0.75
N THR A 146 -9.30 9.29 -0.30
CA THR A 146 -9.19 7.91 -0.81
C THR A 146 -10.49 7.12 -0.69
N PHE A 147 -11.18 7.23 0.44
CA PHE A 147 -12.46 6.54 0.63
C PHE A 147 -13.51 6.99 -0.38
N ASP A 148 -13.64 8.29 -0.58
CA ASP A 148 -14.62 8.86 -1.51
C ASP A 148 -14.30 8.53 -2.97
N VAL A 149 -13.02 8.58 -3.34
CA VAL A 149 -12.57 8.19 -4.68
C VAL A 149 -12.90 6.73 -4.96
N LEU A 150 -12.52 5.81 -4.06
CA LEU A 150 -12.80 4.39 -4.21
C LEU A 150 -14.29 4.09 -4.27
N SER A 151 -15.10 4.76 -3.45
CA SER A 151 -16.56 4.63 -3.47
C SER A 151 -17.16 4.99 -4.82
N LYS A 152 -16.62 6.04 -5.47
CA LYS A 152 -17.09 6.52 -6.79
C LYS A 152 -16.61 5.66 -7.95
N ILE A 153 -15.36 5.14 -7.90
CA ILE A 153 -14.81 4.31 -8.98
C ILE A 153 -15.18 2.82 -8.87
N LYS A 154 -15.74 2.38 -7.75
CA LYS A 154 -16.19 0.98 -7.55
C LYS A 154 -17.09 0.44 -8.66
N LYS A 155 -17.92 1.29 -9.28
CA LYS A 155 -18.81 0.93 -10.38
C LYS A 155 -18.09 0.43 -11.66
N PHE A 156 -16.78 0.67 -11.78
CA PHE A 156 -15.96 0.22 -12.92
C PHE A 156 -15.28 -1.13 -12.68
N ASP A 157 -15.75 -1.92 -11.72
CA ASP A 157 -15.19 -3.24 -11.36
C ASP A 157 -13.68 -3.20 -11.14
N VAL A 158 -13.23 -2.27 -10.31
CA VAL A 158 -11.82 -2.04 -10.01
C VAL A 158 -11.29 -3.08 -9.02
N LYS A 159 -10.16 -3.68 -9.33
CA LYS A 159 -9.32 -4.40 -8.37
C LYS A 159 -8.22 -3.46 -7.92
N TYR A 160 -8.02 -3.31 -6.62
CA TYR A 160 -7.08 -2.31 -6.10
C TYR A 160 -6.44 -2.76 -4.80
N PHE A 161 -5.30 -2.18 -4.50
CA PHE A 161 -4.77 -2.09 -3.15
C PHE A 161 -4.28 -0.66 -2.86
N ILE A 162 -4.13 -0.34 -1.59
CA ILE A 162 -3.77 1.01 -1.14
C ILE A 162 -2.39 0.96 -0.49
N ASP A 163 -1.53 1.89 -0.87
CA ASP A 163 -0.16 2.04 -0.39
C ASP A 163 0.07 3.48 0.12
N TRP A 164 1.28 3.78 0.55
CA TRP A 164 1.69 5.09 1.07
C TRP A 164 0.74 5.61 2.16
N GLY A 165 0.31 4.70 3.06
CA GLY A 165 -0.56 5.07 4.16
C GLY A 165 -1.91 5.65 3.76
N GLY A 166 -2.39 5.31 2.58
CA GLY A 166 -3.71 5.74 2.11
C GLY A 166 -3.69 6.68 0.91
N SER A 167 -2.52 7.20 0.50
CA SER A 167 -2.47 8.22 -0.56
C SER A 167 -2.20 7.67 -1.96
N LEU A 168 -1.79 6.42 -2.08
CA LEU A 168 -1.53 5.75 -3.35
C LEU A 168 -2.47 4.57 -3.53
N ILE A 169 -3.21 4.57 -4.64
CA ILE A 169 -4.08 3.46 -5.02
C ILE A 169 -3.52 2.85 -6.30
N TRP A 170 -3.09 1.59 -6.21
CA TRP A 170 -2.82 0.77 -7.36
C TRP A 170 -4.12 0.12 -7.79
N THR A 171 -4.53 0.28 -9.03
CA THR A 171 -5.80 -0.27 -9.50
C THR A 171 -5.67 -0.90 -10.89
N GLN A 172 -6.36 -2.02 -11.07
CA GLN A 172 -6.48 -2.71 -12.34
C GLN A 172 -7.96 -2.75 -12.74
N ILE A 173 -8.21 -2.49 -14.02
CA ILE A 173 -9.53 -2.54 -14.65
C ILE A 173 -9.41 -3.40 -15.90
N ASP A 174 -10.21 -4.44 -16.00
CA ASP A 174 -10.08 -5.43 -17.07
C ASP A 174 -10.39 -4.84 -18.44
N LYS A 175 -11.51 -4.13 -18.55
CA LYS A 175 -11.92 -3.42 -19.77
C LYS A 175 -12.39 -2.02 -19.41
N ILE A 176 -11.85 -1.04 -20.08
CA ILE A 176 -12.24 0.35 -19.89
C ILE A 176 -12.31 1.06 -21.24
N ASP A 177 -13.43 1.73 -21.51
CA ASP A 177 -13.58 2.61 -22.66
C ASP A 177 -13.09 4.03 -22.39
N ALA A 178 -12.95 4.82 -23.44
CA ALA A 178 -12.46 6.20 -23.33
C ALA A 178 -13.39 7.11 -22.49
N LYS A 179 -14.70 6.84 -22.49
CA LYS A 179 -15.68 7.60 -21.72
C LYS A 179 -15.52 7.33 -20.22
N SER A 180 -15.42 6.05 -19.84
CA SER A 180 -15.22 5.62 -18.46
C SER A 180 -13.87 6.09 -17.92
N LEU A 181 -12.81 6.04 -18.73
CA LEU A 181 -11.50 6.55 -18.34
C LEU A 181 -11.54 8.07 -18.11
N LYS A 182 -12.24 8.82 -18.94
CA LYS A 182 -12.44 10.27 -18.75
C LYS A 182 -13.17 10.54 -17.44
N GLU A 183 -14.23 9.80 -17.16
CA GLU A 183 -15.01 9.95 -15.93
C GLU A 183 -14.15 9.66 -14.68
N ILE A 184 -13.34 8.58 -14.70
CA ILE A 184 -12.41 8.27 -13.61
C ILE A 184 -11.41 9.41 -13.40
N ARG A 185 -10.85 9.96 -14.48
CA ARG A 185 -9.94 11.11 -14.41
C ARG A 185 -10.57 12.35 -13.79
N GLU A 186 -11.85 12.63 -14.11
CA GLU A 186 -12.60 13.74 -13.52
C GLU A 186 -12.85 13.53 -12.03
N ILE A 187 -13.23 12.32 -11.62
CA ILE A 187 -13.38 11.94 -10.19
C ILE A 187 -12.09 12.21 -9.42
N ILE A 188 -10.96 11.75 -9.97
CA ILE A 188 -9.64 11.86 -9.33
C ILE A 188 -9.19 13.33 -9.29
N LYS A 189 -9.38 14.09 -10.37
CA LYS A 189 -9.07 15.51 -10.42
C LYS A 189 -9.86 16.32 -9.40
N ASN A 190 -11.16 16.03 -9.23
CA ASN A 190 -12.01 16.67 -8.23
C ASN A 190 -11.62 16.31 -6.79
N ALA A 191 -10.88 15.23 -6.62
CA ALA A 191 -10.28 14.82 -5.35
C ALA A 191 -8.82 15.30 -5.18
N GLU A 192 -8.40 16.31 -5.96
CA GLU A 192 -7.04 16.89 -5.95
C GLU A 192 -5.94 15.86 -6.25
N GLY A 193 -6.26 14.85 -7.03
CA GLY A 193 -5.37 13.76 -7.38
C GLY A 193 -4.96 13.72 -8.85
N TYR A 194 -4.16 12.70 -9.17
CA TYR A 194 -3.79 12.40 -10.54
C TYR A 194 -3.75 10.90 -10.81
N LEU A 195 -3.98 10.52 -12.08
CA LEU A 195 -3.95 9.16 -12.58
C LEU A 195 -2.85 9.02 -13.63
N THR A 196 -1.99 8.03 -13.43
CA THR A 196 -0.97 7.60 -14.39
C THR A 196 -1.33 6.23 -14.95
N VAL A 197 -1.29 6.07 -16.25
CA VAL A 197 -1.43 4.78 -16.91
C VAL A 197 -0.08 4.07 -16.86
N ILE A 198 -0.04 2.87 -16.31
CA ILE A 198 1.18 2.06 -16.18
C ILE A 198 1.24 1.00 -17.29
N LYS A 199 0.09 0.38 -17.57
CA LYS A 199 -0.05 -0.64 -18.62
C LYS A 199 -1.43 -0.55 -19.23
N ILE A 200 -1.50 -0.67 -20.54
CA ILE A 200 -2.73 -0.78 -21.35
C ILE A 200 -2.85 -2.20 -21.89
#